data_b0d958ceee99ec02782286bab4a328ae
#
_entry.id   b0d958ceee99ec02782286bab4a328ae
#
_cell.length_a   1.000
_cell.length_b   1.000
_cell.length_c   1.000
_cell.angle_alpha   90.00
_cell.angle_beta   90.00
_cell.angle_gamma   90.00
#
_symmetry.space_group_name_H-M   'P 1'
#
loop_
_entity.id
_entity.type
_entity.pdbx_description
1 polymer ?
#
loop_
_entity_poly.entity_id
_entity_poly.type
_entity_poly.pdbx_seq_one_letter_code
_entity_poly.pdbx_strand_id
1 'polypeptide(L)'
;MNEDRGTQESRDTRTPRVLFLCTGNSARSQIAEALLRHLGGEAVEVFSAGSRPRPAIHPIAREAVKGLLGLEMSGQHPKGLDDVAGPFEWIISVCDHAADSCPILPSNGETIRWSLADPAEVPGSEEEKRRAFPQTARELHRRIEAWLRSSPIAKARASSSPGG
;
A
#
# COMPACT_ATOMS: atom_id res chain seq x y z
N MET A 1 8.14 -28.60 24.40
CA MET A 1 9.36 -27.84 24.53
C MET A 1 9.90 -27.35 23.24
N ASN A 2 10.23 -28.26 22.39
CA ASN A 2 10.77 -27.87 21.09
C ASN A 2 9.77 -27.10 20.24
N GLU A 3 8.52 -27.41 20.44
CA GLU A 3 7.47 -26.73 19.68
C GLU A 3 7.46 -25.25 19.94
N ASP A 4 7.68 -24.85 21.18
CA ASP A 4 7.65 -23.44 21.52
C ASP A 4 8.76 -22.68 20.81
N ARG A 5 9.93 -23.27 20.79
CA ARG A 5 11.05 -22.62 20.11
C ARG A 5 10.83 -22.54 18.62
N GLY A 6 10.29 -23.60 18.06
CA GLY A 6 9.99 -23.60 16.64
C GLY A 6 8.98 -22.53 16.27
N THR A 7 7.98 -22.36 17.11
CA THR A 7 6.97 -21.35 16.86
C THR A 7 7.57 -19.94 16.91
N GLN A 8 8.46 -19.70 17.84
CA GLN A 8 9.10 -18.39 17.93
C GLN A 8 9.97 -18.12 16.72
N GLU A 9 10.70 -19.11 16.28
CA GLU A 9 11.53 -18.95 15.08
C GLU A 9 10.69 -18.63 13.87
N SER A 10 9.54 -19.27 13.74
CA SER A 10 8.63 -18.97 12.63
C SER A 10 8.18 -17.52 12.65
N ARG A 11 7.83 -17.02 13.84
CA ARG A 11 7.40 -15.63 13.95
C ARG A 11 8.52 -14.68 13.57
N ASP A 12 9.74 -14.97 13.98
CA ASP A 12 10.88 -14.12 13.71
C ASP A 12 11.20 -14.05 12.22
N THR A 13 10.90 -15.12 11.49
CA THR A 13 11.16 -15.18 10.07
C THR A 13 9.95 -14.83 9.21
N ARG A 14 8.84 -14.50 9.86
CA ARG A 14 7.63 -14.19 9.12
C ARG A 14 7.83 -12.91 8.31
N THR A 15 7.35 -12.96 7.07
CA THR A 15 7.35 -11.79 6.22
C THR A 15 6.41 -10.72 6.81
N PRO A 16 6.90 -9.49 7.00
CA PRO A 16 6.02 -8.44 7.52
C PRO A 16 4.88 -8.12 6.56
N ARG A 17 3.77 -7.72 7.13
CA ARG A 17 2.55 -7.44 6.40
C ARG A 17 2.18 -5.98 6.53
N VAL A 18 1.90 -5.33 5.41
CA VAL A 18 1.56 -3.91 5.34
C VAL A 18 0.20 -3.75 4.69
N LEU A 19 -0.65 -2.95 5.31
CA LEU A 19 -1.98 -2.65 4.78
C LEU A 19 -2.09 -1.18 4.47
N PHE A 20 -2.45 -0.87 3.22
CA PHE A 20 -2.78 0.49 2.82
C PHE A 20 -4.29 0.70 2.88
N LEU A 21 -4.71 1.79 3.48
CA LEU A 21 -6.13 2.12 3.64
C LEU A 21 -6.49 3.40 2.91
N CYS A 22 -7.62 3.38 2.23
CA CYS A 22 -8.27 4.59 1.76
C CYS A 22 -9.78 4.34 1.72
N THR A 23 -10.54 5.26 1.17
CA THR A 23 -11.99 5.13 1.20
C THR A 23 -12.49 4.14 0.16
N GLY A 24 -12.19 4.40 -1.10
CA GLY A 24 -12.76 3.60 -2.20
C GLY A 24 -11.92 2.41 -2.61
N ASN A 25 -10.68 2.34 -2.17
CA ASN A 25 -9.74 1.28 -2.57
C ASN A 25 -9.70 1.11 -4.09
N SER A 26 -9.74 2.22 -4.81
CA SER A 26 -9.76 2.19 -6.27
C SER A 26 -8.64 3.00 -6.91
N ALA A 27 -7.97 3.85 -6.16
CA ALA A 27 -6.87 4.66 -6.70
C ALA A 27 -5.70 4.70 -5.73
N ARG A 28 -5.74 5.58 -4.72
CA ARG A 28 -4.58 5.81 -3.84
C ARG A 28 -4.00 4.55 -3.22
N SER A 29 -4.82 3.77 -2.54
CA SER A 29 -4.31 2.57 -1.85
C SER A 29 -3.95 1.47 -2.83
N GLN A 30 -4.63 1.39 -3.97
CA GLN A 30 -4.28 0.40 -4.98
C GLN A 30 -2.94 0.74 -5.64
N ILE A 31 -2.72 2.03 -5.92
CA ILE A 31 -1.42 2.47 -6.44
C ILE A 31 -0.32 2.15 -5.41
N ALA A 32 -0.57 2.47 -4.14
CA ALA A 32 0.41 2.21 -3.09
C ALA A 32 0.71 0.72 -2.99
N GLU A 33 -0.30 -0.12 -3.08
CA GLU A 33 -0.10 -1.57 -3.03
C GLU A 33 0.81 -2.03 -4.15
N ALA A 34 0.54 -1.57 -5.38
CA ALA A 34 1.36 -1.97 -6.53
C ALA A 34 2.80 -1.51 -6.36
N LEU A 35 2.99 -0.29 -5.90
CA LEU A 35 4.33 0.27 -5.76
C LEU A 35 5.14 -0.45 -4.69
N LEU A 36 4.54 -0.68 -3.52
CA LEU A 36 5.29 -1.36 -2.47
C LEU A 36 5.54 -2.81 -2.79
N ARG A 37 4.59 -3.46 -3.45
CA ARG A 37 4.80 -4.84 -3.88
C ARG A 37 5.99 -4.92 -4.83
N HIS A 38 6.11 -3.96 -5.72
CA HIS A 38 7.24 -3.91 -6.65
C HIS A 38 8.55 -3.57 -5.95
N LEU A 39 8.54 -2.55 -5.10
CA LEU A 39 9.76 -2.08 -4.45
C LEU A 39 10.22 -2.99 -3.33
N GLY A 40 9.28 -3.61 -2.62
CA GLY A 40 9.62 -4.47 -1.49
C GLY A 40 9.90 -5.91 -1.85
N GLY A 41 9.38 -6.36 -2.99
CA GLY A 41 9.59 -7.72 -3.44
C GLY A 41 9.08 -8.74 -2.43
N GLU A 42 9.84 -9.77 -2.20
CA GLU A 42 9.45 -10.84 -1.31
C GLU A 42 9.67 -10.52 0.16
N ALA A 43 10.24 -9.35 0.45
CA ALA A 43 10.52 -8.97 1.82
C ALA A 43 9.29 -8.45 2.55
N VAL A 44 8.17 -8.27 1.87
CA VAL A 44 6.96 -7.73 2.47
C VAL A 44 5.72 -8.28 1.76
N GLU A 45 4.66 -8.52 2.54
CA GLU A 45 3.35 -8.84 1.99
C GLU A 45 2.51 -7.59 2.04
N VAL A 46 1.90 -7.24 0.91
CA VAL A 46 1.22 -5.96 0.76
C VAL A 46 -0.26 -6.17 0.50
N PHE A 47 -1.08 -5.42 1.21
CA PHE A 47 -2.54 -5.48 1.11
C PHE A 47 -3.09 -4.07 1.02
N SER A 48 -4.30 -3.94 0.50
CA SER A 48 -5.01 -2.68 0.54
C SER A 48 -6.50 -2.95 0.75
N ALA A 49 -7.20 -1.98 1.32
CA ALA A 49 -8.64 -2.09 1.56
C ALA A 49 -9.23 -0.70 1.71
N GLY A 50 -10.55 -0.64 1.61
CA GLY A 50 -11.26 0.61 1.78
C GLY A 50 -12.53 0.43 2.61
N SER A 51 -13.01 1.53 3.19
CA SER A 51 -14.25 1.50 3.96
C SER A 51 -15.48 1.42 3.06
N ARG A 52 -15.34 1.89 1.82
CA ARG A 52 -16.43 1.86 0.83
C ARG A 52 -15.83 1.46 -0.53
N PRO A 53 -15.49 0.19 -0.70
CA PRO A 53 -14.80 -0.22 -1.92
C PRO A 53 -15.66 0.01 -3.15
N ARG A 54 -15.03 0.55 -4.19
CA ARG A 54 -15.70 0.75 -5.47
C ARG A 54 -15.69 -0.55 -6.26
N PRO A 55 -16.48 -0.62 -7.34
CA PRO A 55 -16.56 -1.88 -8.11
C PRO A 55 -15.25 -2.24 -8.81
N ALA A 56 -14.43 -1.28 -9.18
CA ALA A 56 -13.23 -1.56 -9.95
C ALA A 56 -12.16 -0.51 -9.66
N ILE A 57 -10.91 -0.88 -9.93
CA ILE A 57 -9.81 0.07 -9.87
C ILE A 57 -10.01 1.10 -10.97
N HIS A 58 -9.74 2.35 -10.63
CA HIS A 58 -9.90 3.45 -11.58
C HIS A 58 -8.95 3.23 -12.76
N PRO A 59 -9.45 3.32 -13.99
CA PRO A 59 -8.59 3.04 -15.15
C PRO A 59 -7.37 3.95 -15.24
N ILE A 60 -7.51 5.20 -14.83
CA ILE A 60 -6.39 6.13 -14.89
C ILE A 60 -5.35 5.80 -13.83
N ALA A 61 -5.77 5.20 -12.70
CA ALA A 61 -4.81 4.71 -11.73
C ALA A 61 -3.95 3.61 -12.34
N ARG A 62 -4.55 2.70 -13.09
CA ARG A 62 -3.81 1.66 -13.78
C ARG A 62 -2.83 2.24 -14.80
N GLU A 63 -3.28 3.24 -15.55
CA GLU A 63 -2.42 3.93 -16.52
C GLU A 63 -1.24 4.59 -15.83
N ALA A 64 -1.49 5.21 -14.69
CA ALA A 64 -0.44 5.92 -13.97
C ALA A 64 0.66 4.98 -13.49
N VAL A 65 0.28 3.83 -12.96
CA VAL A 65 1.27 2.85 -12.49
C VAL A 65 2.04 2.28 -13.67
N LYS A 66 1.34 1.98 -14.76
CA LYS A 66 2.00 1.47 -15.95
C LYS A 66 2.97 2.49 -16.53
N GLY A 67 2.58 3.77 -16.55
CA GLY A 67 3.46 4.82 -17.07
C GLY A 67 4.68 5.04 -16.20
N LEU A 68 4.53 4.90 -14.88
CA LEU A 68 5.63 5.14 -13.96
C LEU A 68 6.62 3.98 -13.92
N LEU A 69 6.13 2.76 -13.86
CA LEU A 69 6.97 1.59 -13.61
C LEU A 69 6.84 0.49 -14.67
N GLY A 70 5.98 0.65 -15.65
CA GLY A 70 5.72 -0.41 -16.61
C GLY A 70 4.98 -1.61 -16.04
N LEU A 71 4.29 -1.42 -14.93
CA LEU A 71 3.61 -2.51 -14.24
C LEU A 71 2.14 -2.58 -14.58
N GLU A 72 1.63 -3.80 -14.66
CA GLU A 72 0.20 -4.04 -14.72
C GLU A 72 -0.28 -4.34 -13.30
N MET A 73 -1.49 -3.89 -12.98
CA MET A 73 -2.08 -4.17 -11.68
C MET A 73 -2.96 -5.41 -11.74
N SER A 74 -2.47 -6.43 -12.42
CA SER A 74 -3.21 -7.68 -12.58
C SER A 74 -3.42 -8.35 -11.24
N GLY A 75 -4.62 -8.85 -11.03
CA GLY A 75 -4.94 -9.53 -9.79
C GLY A 75 -5.34 -8.61 -8.65
N GLN A 76 -5.15 -7.31 -8.81
CA GLN A 76 -5.61 -6.36 -7.80
C GLN A 76 -7.07 -5.99 -8.07
N HIS A 77 -7.81 -5.80 -6.99
CA HIS A 77 -9.22 -5.39 -7.08
C HIS A 77 -9.61 -4.70 -5.78
N PRO A 78 -10.63 -3.84 -5.82
CA PRO A 78 -11.08 -3.18 -4.59
C PRO A 78 -11.64 -4.18 -3.59
N LYS A 79 -11.32 -3.94 -2.31
CA LYS A 79 -11.72 -4.82 -1.21
C LYS A 79 -12.17 -3.98 -0.03
N GLY A 80 -13.08 -4.55 0.75
CA GLY A 80 -13.48 -3.95 2.00
C GLY A 80 -12.57 -4.34 3.14
N LEU A 81 -12.78 -3.70 4.28
CA LEU A 81 -11.98 -3.98 5.46
C LEU A 81 -12.12 -5.41 5.94
N ASP A 82 -13.30 -5.98 5.76
CA ASP A 82 -13.56 -7.36 6.17
C ASP A 82 -12.94 -8.40 5.26
N ASP A 83 -12.45 -7.96 4.11
CA ASP A 83 -11.87 -8.89 3.13
C ASP A 83 -10.38 -9.10 3.33
N VAL A 84 -9.77 -8.39 4.27
CA VAL A 84 -8.36 -8.55 4.57
C VAL A 84 -8.21 -8.93 6.03
N ALA A 85 -7.28 -9.81 6.30
CA ALA A 85 -7.08 -10.33 7.65
C ALA A 85 -5.67 -9.99 8.13
N GLY A 86 -5.62 -9.40 9.32
CA GLY A 86 -4.35 -9.14 9.97
C GLY A 86 -3.79 -10.38 10.59
N PRO A 87 -2.76 -10.24 11.43
CA PRO A 87 -2.24 -8.94 11.86
C PRO A 87 -1.39 -8.25 10.79
N PHE A 88 -1.25 -6.95 10.96
CA PHE A 88 -0.40 -6.14 10.08
C PHE A 88 0.64 -5.43 10.93
N GLU A 89 1.88 -5.47 10.52
CA GLU A 89 2.96 -4.75 11.20
C GLU A 89 2.84 -3.26 10.97
N TRP A 90 2.35 -2.86 9.81
CA TRP A 90 2.11 -1.46 9.50
C TRP A 90 0.77 -1.28 8.83
N ILE A 91 0.05 -0.27 9.27
CA ILE A 91 -1.16 0.17 8.58
C ILE A 91 -0.90 1.60 8.15
N ILE A 92 -0.90 1.83 6.85
CA ILE A 92 -0.61 3.14 6.28
C ILE A 92 -1.87 3.66 5.61
N SER A 93 -2.44 4.71 6.16
CA SER A 93 -3.62 5.30 5.55
C SER A 93 -3.21 6.38 4.57
N VAL A 94 -3.81 6.34 3.40
CA VAL A 94 -3.49 7.26 2.32
C VAL A 94 -4.72 8.11 1.96
N CYS A 95 -5.68 8.19 2.86
CA CYS A 95 -6.85 9.04 2.70
C CYS A 95 -6.48 10.50 2.87
N ASP A 96 -7.31 11.38 2.33
CA ASP A 96 -7.23 12.80 2.67
C ASP A 96 -7.93 12.98 4.01
N HIS A 97 -7.17 13.10 5.08
CA HIS A 97 -7.74 13.13 6.43
C HIS A 97 -8.56 14.38 6.71
N ALA A 98 -8.48 15.38 5.84
CA ALA A 98 -9.30 16.56 5.96
C ALA A 98 -10.65 16.41 5.25
N ALA A 99 -10.71 15.58 4.21
CA ALA A 99 -11.89 15.47 3.36
C ALA A 99 -12.58 14.12 3.44
N ASP A 100 -11.85 13.06 3.76
CA ASP A 100 -12.37 11.69 3.74
C ASP A 100 -12.70 11.20 5.12
N SER A 101 -13.65 10.26 5.18
CA SER A 101 -13.89 9.46 6.38
C SER A 101 -12.96 8.27 6.34
N CYS A 102 -11.74 8.46 6.82
CA CYS A 102 -10.74 7.42 6.78
C CYS A 102 -10.97 6.44 7.92
N PRO A 103 -10.96 5.13 7.64
CA PRO A 103 -11.19 4.16 8.69
C PRO A 103 -10.02 4.10 9.66
N ILE A 104 -10.34 3.76 10.90
CA ILE A 104 -9.35 3.54 11.94
C ILE A 104 -9.45 2.09 12.35
N LEU A 105 -8.35 1.36 12.21
CA LEU A 105 -8.32 -0.06 12.54
C LEU A 105 -7.37 -0.31 13.68
N PRO A 106 -7.71 -1.24 14.57
CA PRO A 106 -6.76 -1.66 15.59
C PRO A 106 -5.58 -2.33 14.92
N SER A 107 -4.40 -2.11 15.48
CA SER A 107 -3.19 -2.68 14.93
C SER A 107 -2.26 -3.07 16.05
N ASN A 108 -1.55 -4.17 15.88
CA ASN A 108 -0.50 -4.58 16.80
C ASN A 108 0.82 -3.91 16.46
N GLY A 109 0.89 -3.26 15.31
CA GLY A 109 2.09 -2.57 14.86
C GLY A 109 1.87 -1.08 14.78
N GLU A 110 2.57 -0.44 13.90
CA GLU A 110 2.52 1.00 13.72
C GLU A 110 1.43 1.42 12.77
N THR A 111 0.82 2.56 13.04
CA THR A 111 -0.12 3.20 12.12
C THR A 111 0.53 4.49 11.61
N ILE A 112 0.61 4.61 10.30
CA ILE A 112 1.20 5.76 9.64
C ILE A 112 0.11 6.44 8.82
N ARG A 113 0.10 7.77 8.84
CA ARG A 113 -0.93 8.54 8.16
C ARG A 113 -0.31 9.43 7.10
N TRP A 114 -0.50 9.06 5.87
CA TRP A 114 -0.10 9.88 4.73
C TRP A 114 -1.38 10.47 4.14
N SER A 115 -1.53 11.78 4.27
CA SER A 115 -2.74 12.42 3.78
C SER A 115 -2.53 12.82 2.33
N LEU A 116 -3.30 12.21 1.43
CA LEU A 116 -3.23 12.50 0.00
C LEU A 116 -4.61 12.79 -0.54
N ALA A 117 -4.72 13.82 -1.36
CA ALA A 117 -5.98 14.14 -2.01
C ALA A 117 -6.37 13.02 -2.97
N ASP A 118 -7.68 12.82 -3.11
CA ASP A 118 -8.19 11.82 -4.04
C ASP A 118 -8.05 12.34 -5.47
N PRO A 119 -7.22 11.71 -6.30
CA PRO A 119 -7.03 12.23 -7.66
C PRO A 119 -8.30 12.17 -8.50
N ALA A 120 -9.26 11.31 -8.15
CA ALA A 120 -10.52 11.25 -8.88
C ALA A 120 -11.45 12.41 -8.55
N GLU A 121 -11.20 13.09 -7.43
CA GLU A 121 -12.05 14.19 -6.97
C GLU A 121 -11.43 15.56 -7.16
N VAL A 122 -10.31 15.63 -7.85
CA VAL A 122 -9.65 16.91 -8.13
C VAL A 122 -10.58 17.76 -8.99
N PRO A 123 -10.80 19.04 -8.61
CA PRO A 123 -11.64 19.90 -9.45
C PRO A 123 -10.93 20.28 -10.74
N GLY A 124 -11.73 20.59 -11.75
CA GLY A 124 -11.20 21.04 -13.01
C GLY A 124 -11.61 20.17 -14.17
N SER A 125 -10.88 20.29 -15.26
CA SER A 125 -11.19 19.57 -16.48
C SER A 125 -10.81 18.10 -16.37
N GLU A 126 -11.28 17.30 -17.33
CA GLU A 126 -10.91 15.89 -17.40
C GLU A 126 -9.39 15.73 -17.51
N GLU A 127 -8.77 16.66 -18.25
CA GLU A 127 -7.34 16.59 -18.42
C GLU A 127 -6.59 16.87 -17.13
N GLU A 128 -7.11 17.79 -16.32
CA GLU A 128 -6.51 18.08 -15.03
C GLU A 128 -6.65 16.89 -14.07
N LYS A 129 -7.82 16.25 -14.10
CA LYS A 129 -8.03 15.04 -13.29
C LYS A 129 -7.10 13.93 -13.73
N ARG A 130 -6.94 13.78 -15.06
CA ARG A 130 -6.07 12.73 -15.57
C ARG A 130 -4.63 12.94 -15.13
N ARG A 131 -4.17 14.19 -15.09
CA ARG A 131 -2.81 14.49 -14.63
C ARG A 131 -2.61 14.29 -13.15
N ALA A 132 -3.68 14.35 -12.36
CA ALA A 132 -3.59 14.17 -10.92
C ALA A 132 -3.17 12.74 -10.54
N PHE A 133 -3.53 11.76 -11.36
CA PHE A 133 -3.18 10.37 -11.07
C PHE A 133 -1.68 10.10 -11.15
N PRO A 134 -0.98 10.50 -12.21
CA PRO A 134 0.48 10.32 -12.21
C PRO A 134 1.18 11.09 -11.10
N GLN A 135 0.67 12.28 -10.76
CA GLN A 135 1.24 13.03 -9.66
C GLN A 135 1.10 12.28 -8.33
N THR A 136 -0.07 11.70 -8.11
CA THR A 136 -0.31 10.90 -6.92
C THR A 136 0.62 9.67 -6.89
N ALA A 137 0.78 9.03 -8.04
CA ALA A 137 1.65 7.86 -8.13
C ALA A 137 3.10 8.23 -7.81
N ARG A 138 3.57 9.34 -8.33
CA ARG A 138 4.94 9.79 -8.05
C ARG A 138 5.13 10.15 -6.59
N GLU A 139 4.14 10.80 -6.00
CA GLU A 139 4.21 11.15 -4.59
C GLU A 139 4.25 9.90 -3.72
N LEU A 140 3.40 8.94 -4.01
CA LEU A 140 3.39 7.68 -3.28
C LEU A 140 4.70 6.92 -3.46
N HIS A 141 5.22 6.92 -4.67
CA HIS A 141 6.49 6.26 -4.95
C HIS A 141 7.60 6.84 -4.07
N ARG A 142 7.66 8.16 -4.00
CA ARG A 142 8.67 8.85 -3.21
C ARG A 142 8.54 8.53 -1.73
N ARG A 143 7.31 8.55 -1.21
CA ARG A 143 7.07 8.26 0.20
C ARG A 143 7.37 6.82 0.54
N ILE A 144 6.98 5.91 -0.33
CA ILE A 144 7.23 4.49 -0.10
C ILE A 144 8.73 4.19 -0.11
N GLU A 145 9.45 4.78 -1.07
CA GLU A 145 10.90 4.60 -1.11
C GLU A 145 11.57 5.09 0.18
N ALA A 146 11.20 6.29 0.62
CA ALA A 146 11.79 6.85 1.83
C ALA A 146 11.46 6.02 3.05
N TRP A 147 10.20 5.60 3.17
CA TRP A 147 9.78 4.78 4.30
C TRP A 147 10.48 3.44 4.29
N LEU A 148 10.61 2.85 3.11
CA LEU A 148 11.23 1.53 2.99
C LEU A 148 12.69 1.57 3.43
N ARG A 149 13.41 2.62 3.07
CA ARG A 149 14.82 2.75 3.45
C ARG A 149 15.01 2.83 4.96
N SER A 150 14.06 3.42 5.68
CA SER A 150 14.17 3.59 7.12
C SER A 150 13.47 2.50 7.92
N SER A 151 12.86 1.54 7.26
CA SER A 151 12.08 0.51 7.92
C SER A 151 12.90 -0.77 8.10
N PRO A 152 12.47 -1.66 9.00
CA PRO A 152 13.14 -2.97 9.13
C PRO A 152 13.11 -3.80 7.85
N ILE A 153 12.20 -3.49 6.92
CA ILE A 153 12.12 -4.21 5.66
C ILE A 153 13.40 -4.01 4.83
N ALA A 154 14.01 -2.83 4.93
CA ALA A 154 15.27 -2.57 4.23
C ALA A 154 16.36 -3.54 4.66
N LYS A 155 16.43 -3.84 5.96
CA LYS A 155 17.39 -4.80 6.47
C LYS A 155 17.11 -6.20 5.95
N ALA A 156 15.83 -6.59 5.92
CA ALA A 156 15.46 -7.90 5.44
C ALA A 156 15.82 -8.07 3.98
N ARG A 157 15.59 -7.03 3.19
CA ARG A 157 15.95 -7.07 1.76
C ARG A 157 17.45 -7.20 1.57
N ALA A 158 18.22 -6.45 2.34
CA ALA A 158 19.68 -6.52 2.26
C ALA A 158 20.18 -7.89 2.66
N SER A 159 19.58 -8.47 3.70
CA SER A 159 19.99 -9.79 4.18
C SER A 159 19.73 -10.88 3.17
N SER A 160 18.60 -10.77 2.45
CA SER A 160 18.23 -11.81 1.50
C SER A 160 18.83 -11.59 0.13
N SER A 161 19.54 -10.51 -0.07
CA SER A 161 20.16 -10.20 -1.35
C SER A 161 21.44 -11.03 -1.50
N PRO A 162 21.49 -11.94 -2.47
CA PRO A 162 22.66 -12.82 -2.60
C PRO A 162 23.87 -12.05 -3.11
N GLY A 163 24.98 -12.33 -2.47
CA GLY A 163 26.23 -11.80 -2.92
C GLY A 163 26.25 -10.29 -2.92
N GLY A 164 25.28 -9.90 -2.24
CA GLY A 164 25.18 -8.49 -2.36
C GLY A 164 25.39 -8.30 -3.75
#